data_508eccec8bb475243891fe21250ae60f
#
_entry.id   508eccec8bb475243891fe21250ae60f
#
_cell.length_a   1.000
_cell.length_b   1.000
_cell.length_c   1.000
_cell.angle_alpha   90.00
_cell.angle_beta   90.00
_cell.angle_gamma   90.00
#
_symmetry.space_group_name_H-M   'P 1'
#
loop_
_entity.id
_entity.type
_entity.pdbx_description
1 polymer ?
#
loop_
_entity_poly.entity_id
_entity_poly.type
_entity_poly.pdbx_seq_one_letter_code
_entity_poly.pdbx_strand_id
1 'polypeptide(L)' 'MSEDSEMLKIGYMLQFSEKEKSLEEKLRLVTSYYTRKAGKSPEFIVINDKVEYPEKFGNVDVLRRKWIMKNYFWVGVYGY' A
#
# COMPACT_ATOMS: atom_id res chain seq x y z
N MET A 1 -3.18 -14.47 15.35
CA MET A 1 -3.33 -13.73 14.08
C MET A 1 -3.93 -12.39 14.37
N SER A 2 -3.40 -11.37 13.76
CA SER A 2 -3.94 -10.04 13.95
C SER A 2 -5.14 -9.82 13.04
N GLU A 3 -5.93 -8.80 13.34
CA GLU A 3 -7.05 -8.43 12.49
C GLU A 3 -6.59 -8.06 11.08
N ASP A 4 -5.35 -7.56 10.96
CA ASP A 4 -4.78 -7.21 9.66
C ASP A 4 -4.77 -8.39 8.71
N SER A 5 -4.48 -9.59 9.23
CA SER A 5 -4.42 -10.78 8.38
C SER A 5 -5.74 -11.06 7.68
N GLU A 6 -6.85 -10.72 8.34
CA GLU A 6 -8.17 -10.91 7.75
C GLU A 6 -8.55 -9.75 6.84
N MET A 7 -8.34 -8.52 7.31
CA MET A 7 -8.80 -7.33 6.59
C MET A 7 -7.96 -7.01 5.37
N LEU A 8 -6.68 -7.31 5.40
CA LEU A 8 -5.74 -6.87 4.38
C LEU A 8 -5.32 -7.98 3.42
N LYS A 9 -6.07 -9.06 3.35
CA LYS A 9 -5.68 -10.20 2.52
C LYS A 9 -5.98 -10.04 1.04
N ILE A 10 -6.82 -9.09 0.68
CA ILE A 10 -7.20 -8.87 -0.72
C ILE A 10 -6.36 -7.75 -1.29
N GLY A 11 -5.36 -8.09 -2.07
CA GLY A 11 -4.48 -7.07 -2.63
C GLY A 11 -3.32 -7.65 -3.40
N TYR A 12 -2.40 -6.80 -3.76
CA TYR A 12 -1.21 -7.16 -4.51
C TYR A 12 0.03 -6.63 -3.80
N MET A 13 1.08 -7.44 -3.79
CA MET A 13 2.37 -7.02 -3.28
C MET A 13 3.19 -6.45 -4.43
N LEU A 14 3.65 -5.22 -4.28
CA LEU A 14 4.45 -4.55 -5.30
C LEU A 14 5.77 -4.10 -4.69
N GLN A 15 6.81 -4.06 -5.51
CA GLN A 15 8.11 -3.59 -5.09
C GLN A 15 8.53 -2.42 -5.96
N PHE A 16 8.90 -1.32 -5.31
CA PHE A 16 9.46 -0.15 -5.98
C PHE A 16 10.70 0.28 -5.21
N SER A 17 11.86 -0.02 -5.76
CA SER A 17 13.13 0.28 -5.09
C SER A 17 13.90 1.41 -5.75
N GLU A 18 13.28 2.15 -6.64
CA GLU A 18 13.94 3.25 -7.34
C GLU A 18 14.20 4.40 -6.39
N LYS A 19 15.46 4.69 -6.17
CA LYS A 19 15.87 5.72 -5.23
C LYS A 19 15.53 7.13 -5.70
N GLU A 20 15.37 7.30 -7.00
CA GLU A 20 15.10 8.60 -7.59
C GLU A 20 13.66 9.07 -7.40
N LYS A 21 12.77 8.17 -7.04
CA LYS A 21 11.38 8.51 -6.85
C LYS A 21 11.08 8.75 -5.38
N SER A 22 10.31 9.80 -5.11
CA SER A 22 9.84 10.07 -3.77
C SER A 22 8.83 9.02 -3.35
N LEU A 23 8.58 8.94 -2.06
CA LEU A 23 7.56 8.01 -1.56
C LEU A 23 6.20 8.32 -2.16
N GLU A 24 5.88 9.61 -2.28
CA GLU A 24 4.59 10.00 -2.86
C GLU A 24 4.45 9.53 -4.30
N GLU A 25 5.52 9.61 -5.08
CA GLU A 25 5.50 9.10 -6.45
C GLU A 25 5.29 7.59 -6.49
N LYS A 26 5.95 6.89 -5.56
CA LYS A 26 5.79 5.45 -5.45
C LYS A 26 4.36 5.08 -5.10
N LEU A 27 3.76 5.82 -4.18
CA LEU A 27 2.36 5.57 -3.80
C LEU A 27 1.42 5.82 -4.98
N ARG A 28 1.71 6.83 -5.78
CA ARG A 28 0.92 7.12 -6.98
C ARG A 28 1.02 5.97 -7.98
N LEU A 29 2.23 5.45 -8.18
CA LEU A 29 2.43 4.34 -9.11
C LEU A 29 1.74 3.07 -8.61
N VAL A 30 1.82 2.81 -7.32
CA VAL A 30 1.16 1.66 -6.71
C VAL A 30 -0.35 1.77 -6.90
N THR A 31 -0.90 2.95 -6.66
CA THR A 31 -2.33 3.19 -6.83
C THR A 31 -2.75 2.99 -8.29
N SER A 32 -1.97 3.54 -9.23
CA SER A 32 -2.26 3.38 -10.65
C SER A 32 -2.21 1.93 -11.08
N TYR A 33 -1.23 1.20 -10.60
CA TYR A 33 -1.09 -0.21 -10.93
C TYR A 33 -2.30 -1.00 -10.45
N TYR A 34 -2.69 -0.77 -9.21
CA TYR A 34 -3.85 -1.47 -8.66
C TYR A 34 -5.13 -1.12 -9.43
N THR A 35 -5.31 0.15 -9.72
CA THR A 35 -6.51 0.58 -10.43
C THR A 35 -6.63 -0.08 -11.80
N ARG A 36 -5.52 -0.22 -12.51
CA ARG A 36 -5.53 -0.90 -13.81
C ARG A 36 -5.83 -2.39 -13.67
N LYS A 37 -5.27 -3.03 -12.63
CA LYS A 37 -5.46 -4.46 -12.43
C LYS A 37 -6.86 -4.80 -11.93
N ALA A 38 -7.34 -4.03 -10.98
CA ALA A 38 -8.59 -4.35 -10.30
C ALA A 38 -9.82 -3.64 -10.88
N GLY A 39 -9.61 -2.62 -11.69
CA GLY A 39 -10.70 -1.86 -12.26
C GLY A 39 -11.35 -0.89 -11.29
N LYS A 40 -10.72 -0.65 -10.16
CA LYS A 40 -11.23 0.29 -9.14
C LYS A 40 -10.06 0.76 -8.28
N SER A 41 -10.28 1.87 -7.59
CA SER A 41 -9.26 2.43 -6.70
C SER A 41 -9.06 1.55 -5.48
N PRO A 42 -7.84 1.48 -4.95
CA PRO A 42 -7.58 0.73 -3.72
C PRO A 42 -8.15 1.47 -2.52
N GLU A 43 -8.34 0.75 -1.43
CA GLU A 43 -8.78 1.33 -0.17
C GLU A 43 -7.62 1.55 0.80
N PHE A 44 -6.54 0.79 0.63
CA PHE A 44 -5.38 0.93 1.51
C PHE A 44 -4.09 0.64 0.77
N ILE A 45 -3.00 1.15 1.33
CA ILE A 45 -1.63 0.78 0.95
C ILE A 45 -0.88 0.57 2.25
N VAL A 46 -0.26 -0.60 2.41
CA VAL A 46 0.55 -0.91 3.59
C VAL A 46 2.00 -0.63 3.27
N ILE A 47 2.66 0.13 4.11
CA ILE A 47 4.08 0.44 3.98
C ILE A 47 4.80 0.03 5.26
N ASN A 48 6.14 0.00 5.20
CA ASN A 48 6.94 -0.36 6.36
C ASN A 48 6.72 0.64 7.49
N ASP A 49 6.69 0.15 8.73
CA ASP A 49 6.39 1.00 9.88
C ASP A 49 7.46 2.05 10.18
N LYS A 50 8.65 1.90 9.62
CA LYS A 50 9.71 2.87 9.78
C LYS A 50 9.66 4.00 8.76
N VAL A 51 8.81 3.87 7.76
CA VAL A 51 8.62 4.90 6.76
C VAL A 51 7.59 5.90 7.27
N GLU A 52 7.95 7.17 7.32
CA GLU A 52 7.03 8.19 7.81
C GLU A 52 6.21 8.77 6.66
N TYR A 53 4.91 8.74 6.82
CA TYR A 53 3.99 9.28 5.85
C TYR A 53 2.65 9.52 6.54
N PRO A 54 1.88 10.53 6.12
CA PRO A 54 0.53 10.74 6.69
C PRO A 54 -0.35 9.50 6.50
N GLU A 55 -1.40 9.41 7.31
CA GLU A 55 -2.27 8.24 7.30
C GLU A 55 -3.16 8.14 6.06
N LYS A 56 -3.12 9.14 5.19
CA LYS A 56 -3.92 9.17 3.98
C LYS A 56 -3.09 9.58 2.78
N PHE A 57 -3.38 8.98 1.66
CA PHE A 57 -2.89 9.41 0.36
C PHE A 57 -4.13 9.62 -0.51
N GLY A 58 -4.61 10.86 -0.56
CA GLY A 58 -5.91 11.12 -1.15
C GLY A 58 -6.99 10.42 -0.33
N ASN A 59 -7.73 9.53 -0.96
CA ASN A 59 -8.78 8.76 -0.29
C ASN A 59 -8.31 7.37 0.15
N VAL A 60 -7.02 7.10 -0.01
CA VAL A 60 -6.47 5.78 0.28
C VAL A 60 -5.83 5.80 1.67
N ASP A 61 -6.16 4.83 2.50
CA ASP A 61 -5.56 4.71 3.81
C ASP A 61 -4.11 4.24 3.66
N VAL A 62 -3.19 4.90 4.37
CA VAL A 62 -1.79 4.48 4.41
C VAL A 62 -1.55 3.85 5.77
N LEU A 63 -1.28 2.55 5.76
CA LEU A 63 -1.09 1.78 6.98
C LEU A 63 0.36 1.38 7.11
N ARG A 64 0.93 1.54 8.31
CA ARG A 64 2.32 1.18 8.56
C ARG A 64 2.37 -0.10 9.38
N ARG A 65 3.09 -1.08 8.87
CA ARG A 65 3.17 -2.39 9.51
C ARG A 65 4.59 -2.93 9.48
N LYS A 66 4.94 -3.70 10.51
CA LYS A 66 6.28 -4.26 10.61
C LYS A 66 6.51 -5.42 9.64
N TRP A 67 5.43 -6.09 9.25
CA TRP A 67 5.56 -7.27 8.42
C TRP A 67 5.81 -6.95 6.94
N ILE A 68 5.71 -5.70 6.54
CA ILE A 68 6.04 -5.30 5.16
C ILE A 68 7.45 -4.71 5.14
N MET A 69 8.26 -5.11 4.16
CA MET A 69 9.63 -4.64 4.07
C MET A 69 9.68 -3.28 3.38
N LYS A 70 10.77 -2.56 3.60
CA LYS A 70 10.99 -1.29 2.89
C LYS A 70 10.97 -1.54 1.40
N ASN A 71 10.47 -0.59 0.64
CA ASN A 71 10.34 -0.65 -0.81
C ASN A 71 9.28 -1.64 -1.29
N TYR A 72 8.56 -2.28 -0.38
CA TYR A 72 7.44 -3.13 -0.72
C TYR A 72 6.15 -2.43 -0.32
N PHE A 73 5.09 -2.70 -1.08
CA PHE A 73 3.79 -2.08 -0.86
C PHE A 73 2.72 -3.15 -1.04
N TRP A 74 1.85 -3.24 -0.05
CA TRP A 74 0.70 -4.14 -0.13
C TRP A 74 -0.52 -3.28 -0.35
N VAL A 75 -1.10 -3.33 -1.54
CA VAL A 75 -2.18 -2.44 -1.94
C VAL A 75 -3.43 -3.25 -2.26
N GLY A 76 -4.57 -2.79 -1.78
CA GLY A 76 -5.80 -3.54 -2.03
C GLY A 76 -7.02 -2.92 -1.39
N VAL A 77 -8.02 -3.76 -1.19
CA VAL A 77 -9.27 -3.38 -0.56
C VAL A 77 -9.48 -4.23 0.67
N TYR A 78 -10.19 -3.66 1.65
CA TYR A 78 -10.47 -4.40 2.89
C TYR A 78 -11.36 -5.60 2.62
N GLY A 79 -11.01 -6.71 3.24
CA GLY A 79 -11.81 -7.92 3.16
C GLY A 79 -12.63 -8.04 4.43
N TYR A 80 -13.93 -8.02 4.29
CA TYR A 80 -14.83 -8.12 5.43
C TYR A 80 -15.53 -9.45 5.47
#